data_7ceedc9fede313d7d4a5372ae7dbd753
#
_entry.id   7ceedc9fede313d7d4a5372ae7dbd753
#
_cell.length_a   1.000
_cell.length_b   1.000
_cell.length_c   1.000
_cell.angle_alpha   90.00
_cell.angle_beta   90.00
_cell.angle_gamma   90.00
#
_symmetry.space_group_name_H-M   'P 1'
#
loop_
_entity.id
_entity.type
_entity.pdbx_description
1 polymer ?
#
loop_
_entity_poly.entity_id
_entity_poly.type
_entity_poly.pdbx_seq_one_letter_code
_entity_poly.pdbx_strand_id
1 'polypeptide(L)'
;MRRLGIGIGVALAAACGGGGGGRSSGDASAEGGVSLTQGSATMGSASATESAEGSGSASAETTAGATVSDTAVDTTDATKFDLGGGPDGGATGCGGKGGGMGTTQYSYIWIANSSQGTVSKINTQTGVEEGRYYSSPMQGTGNPSRTSVNLLGDVAVSNRDPGGVTKIAALPERCVDANGNGGIETSDGPANILPWGTDECVLWHKVIDSPGYGQGPRPTAWEGGKFDVDTCTADDNPRLWIGYKTAAGNALFLRLDGATGNTLDTVDYGAWGVQGDYGPYGGAVNIDGDLVATGLNTNPSIHIDAETLALTDLGNPCPTCCKYGMGLDQNGDIWVGACFGEGVYHYSFTDGAWTVLPGSGGTRVNGIQVDRNGSVWGAGSDPCRLVQLDVATKSYLNTNVPLPGCASPWGVSIDAEGYVWVVDMGASAAFKVDPDTYALELTVTGLVGPYTYSDMTGSGLNLVVNPPG
;
A
#
# COMPACT_ATOMS: atom_id res chain seq x y z
N MET A 1 -46.65 -38.94 27.67
CA MET A 1 -45.58 -38.60 28.61
C MET A 1 -44.24 -38.95 28.00
N ARG A 2 -43.57 -38.01 27.36
CA ARG A 2 -42.14 -38.09 27.01
C ARG A 2 -41.60 -36.66 27.11
N ARG A 3 -40.63 -36.45 28.00
CA ARG A 3 -39.98 -35.17 28.25
C ARG A 3 -38.96 -34.90 27.15
N LEU A 4 -39.04 -33.73 26.51
CA LEU A 4 -37.99 -33.16 25.65
C LEU A 4 -37.01 -32.44 26.57
N GLY A 5 -35.74 -32.84 26.50
CA GLY A 5 -34.61 -32.11 27.10
C GLY A 5 -34.08 -31.09 26.10
N ILE A 6 -34.10 -29.82 26.48
CA ILE A 6 -33.46 -28.73 25.70
C ILE A 6 -32.04 -28.61 26.21
N GLY A 7 -31.06 -28.95 25.36
CA GLY A 7 -29.65 -28.67 25.58
C GLY A 7 -29.32 -27.28 25.11
N ILE A 8 -28.90 -26.41 26.04
CA ILE A 8 -28.39 -25.07 25.72
C ILE A 8 -26.91 -25.22 25.40
N GLY A 9 -26.57 -25.13 24.13
CA GLY A 9 -25.18 -25.02 23.67
C GLY A 9 -24.70 -23.58 23.83
N VAL A 10 -23.72 -23.37 24.69
CA VAL A 10 -23.01 -22.11 24.83
C VAL A 10 -21.95 -22.04 23.69
N ALA A 11 -22.19 -21.17 22.73
CA ALA A 11 -21.20 -20.85 21.71
C ALA A 11 -20.16 -19.89 22.30
N LEU A 12 -18.92 -20.35 22.45
CA LEU A 12 -17.77 -19.49 22.75
C LEU A 12 -17.41 -18.70 21.49
N ALA A 13 -17.71 -17.41 21.49
CA ALA A 13 -17.16 -16.48 20.49
C ALA A 13 -15.70 -16.17 20.85
N ALA A 14 -14.77 -16.72 20.09
CA ALA A 14 -13.37 -16.33 20.17
C ALA A 14 -13.20 -15.00 19.43
N ALA A 15 -13.08 -13.90 20.18
CA ALA A 15 -12.72 -12.60 19.63
C ALA A 15 -11.25 -12.60 19.23
N CYS A 16 -10.95 -12.23 17.98
CA CYS A 16 -9.59 -11.88 17.53
C CYS A 16 -9.17 -10.56 18.19
N GLY A 17 -8.65 -10.63 19.42
CA GLY A 17 -8.11 -9.50 20.13
C GLY A 17 -6.67 -9.25 19.68
N GLY A 18 -6.44 -8.18 18.91
CA GLY A 18 -5.13 -7.55 18.86
C GLY A 18 -4.82 -6.99 20.25
N GLY A 19 -3.72 -7.43 20.87
CA GLY A 19 -3.32 -6.99 22.20
C GLY A 19 -3.01 -5.51 22.26
N GLY A 20 -3.99 -4.70 22.67
CA GLY A 20 -3.81 -3.34 23.11
C GLY A 20 -3.69 -3.34 24.63
N GLY A 21 -2.45 -3.14 25.14
CA GLY A 21 -2.20 -2.95 26.56
C GLY A 21 -2.89 -1.69 27.09
N GLY A 22 -4.01 -1.86 27.77
CA GLY A 22 -4.65 -0.80 28.55
C GLY A 22 -3.77 -0.46 29.76
N ARG A 23 -3.31 0.78 29.85
CA ARG A 23 -2.79 1.36 31.08
C ARG A 23 -3.95 1.99 31.83
N SER A 24 -4.27 1.39 32.96
CA SER A 24 -5.09 2.02 34.00
C SER A 24 -4.29 3.11 34.70
N SER A 25 -4.87 4.30 34.79
CA SER A 25 -4.42 5.39 35.65
C SER A 25 -4.57 5.00 37.11
N GLY A 26 -3.47 5.08 37.85
CA GLY A 26 -3.45 5.02 39.31
C GLY A 26 -2.46 6.04 39.80
N ASP A 27 -2.98 7.13 40.41
CA ASP A 27 -2.22 8.11 41.18
C ASP A 27 -1.53 7.48 42.36
N ALA A 28 -0.23 7.73 42.54
CA ALA A 28 0.40 7.78 43.85
C ALA A 28 1.72 8.56 43.78
N SER A 29 1.71 9.71 44.40
CA SER A 29 2.87 10.54 44.74
C SER A 29 3.83 9.85 45.68
N ALA A 30 5.15 9.92 45.43
CA ALA A 30 6.17 9.94 46.49
C ALA A 30 7.48 10.55 45.94
N GLU A 31 7.92 11.57 46.65
CA GLU A 31 9.17 12.27 46.48
C GLU A 31 10.40 11.36 46.85
N GLY A 32 11.52 11.64 46.22
CA GLY A 32 12.80 11.03 46.61
C GLY A 32 13.91 11.43 45.66
N GLY A 33 14.55 12.55 45.94
CA GLY A 33 15.79 12.95 45.26
C GLY A 33 16.99 12.19 45.71
N VAL A 34 18.04 12.11 44.88
CA VAL A 34 19.48 12.13 45.21
C VAL A 34 20.27 12.20 43.89
N SER A 35 20.89 13.33 43.63
CA SER A 35 22.34 13.64 43.58
C SER A 35 23.18 13.12 42.39
N LEU A 36 23.72 14.12 41.75
CA LEU A 36 24.76 14.17 40.71
C LEU A 36 26.07 13.47 41.12
N THR A 37 26.71 12.84 40.13
CA THR A 37 28.20 12.86 40.07
C THR A 37 28.65 12.99 38.60
N GLN A 38 29.38 14.10 38.38
CA GLN A 38 30.19 14.38 37.20
C GLN A 38 31.44 13.47 37.23
N GLY A 39 31.82 12.99 36.06
CA GLY A 39 33.13 12.40 35.80
C GLY A 39 33.71 12.95 34.51
N SER A 40 34.55 13.96 34.62
CA SER A 40 35.41 14.45 33.55
C SER A 40 36.59 13.51 33.34
N ALA A 41 36.96 13.21 32.11
CA ALA A 41 38.30 12.76 31.76
C ALA A 41 38.67 13.26 30.35
N THR A 42 39.70 13.93 30.36
CA THR A 42 40.56 14.69 29.49
C THR A 42 41.10 14.00 28.24
N MET A 43 41.30 14.86 27.27
CA MET A 43 42.15 14.91 26.07
C MET A 43 43.36 13.95 25.98
N GLY A 44 43.58 13.49 24.75
CA GLY A 44 44.87 12.99 24.25
C GLY A 44 45.01 13.32 22.76
N SER A 45 45.70 14.42 22.49
CA SER A 45 46.18 14.79 21.16
C SER A 45 47.42 13.99 20.80
N ALA A 46 47.55 13.54 19.57
CA ALA A 46 48.85 13.26 18.97
C ALA A 46 48.77 13.58 17.46
N SER A 47 49.59 14.53 17.10
CA SER A 47 49.86 15.03 15.74
C SER A 47 51.08 14.35 15.12
N ALA A 48 51.24 14.62 13.84
CA ALA A 48 52.47 14.56 13.00
C ALA A 48 52.58 13.28 12.16
N THR A 49 53.06 13.24 10.90
CA THR A 49 53.80 14.22 10.11
C THR A 49 53.75 13.84 8.63
N GLU A 50 53.94 14.84 7.81
CA GLU A 50 54.14 14.87 6.33
C GLU A 50 55.24 14.00 5.78
N SER A 51 55.16 13.70 4.47
CA SER A 51 56.21 13.83 3.43
C SER A 51 55.57 13.41 2.08
N ALA A 52 55.37 14.15 1.11
CA ALA A 52 56.11 14.95 0.15
C ALA A 52 56.80 14.10 -0.95
N GLU A 53 56.41 14.45 -2.19
CA GLU A 53 57.14 14.58 -3.46
C GLU A 53 57.38 13.37 -4.36
N GLY A 54 57.10 13.62 -5.66
CA GLY A 54 57.61 12.85 -6.79
C GLY A 54 56.90 13.14 -8.12
N SER A 55 57.23 14.26 -8.72
CA SER A 55 56.88 14.67 -10.10
C SER A 55 57.50 13.80 -11.18
N GLY A 56 56.81 13.68 -12.33
CA GLY A 56 57.39 13.12 -13.55
C GLY A 56 56.50 13.28 -14.77
N SER A 57 56.72 14.40 -15.50
CA SER A 57 56.21 14.65 -16.86
C SER A 57 56.95 13.83 -17.89
N ALA A 58 56.27 13.39 -18.95
CA ALA A 58 56.80 13.42 -20.32
C ALA A 58 55.68 13.15 -21.36
N SER A 59 55.66 14.05 -22.32
CA SER A 59 54.89 14.10 -23.55
C SER A 59 55.48 13.22 -24.67
N ALA A 60 54.70 12.85 -25.65
CA ALA A 60 54.83 13.03 -27.11
C ALA A 60 54.05 11.98 -27.90
N GLU A 61 53.08 12.40 -28.71
CA GLU A 61 52.97 12.35 -30.17
C GLU A 61 53.26 10.98 -30.87
N THR A 62 52.48 10.46 -31.76
CA THR A 62 51.77 10.86 -33.00
C THR A 62 51.23 9.63 -33.75
N THR A 63 50.10 9.85 -34.43
CA THR A 63 49.66 9.38 -35.75
C THR A 63 49.26 7.93 -36.00
N ALA A 64 48.13 7.91 -36.64
CA ALA A 64 47.63 7.18 -37.80
C ALA A 64 46.50 6.17 -37.59
N GLY A 65 45.36 6.57 -37.95
CA GLY A 65 44.35 6.08 -38.88
C GLY A 65 44.05 4.57 -38.92
N ALA A 66 42.89 4.21 -38.39
CA ALA A 66 42.10 3.12 -38.95
C ALA A 66 40.63 3.41 -38.65
N THR A 67 39.83 3.57 -39.66
CA THR A 67 38.38 3.59 -39.64
C THR A 67 37.87 2.24 -39.20
N VAL A 68 37.29 2.19 -38.04
CA VAL A 68 36.46 1.07 -37.61
C VAL A 68 35.06 1.61 -37.29
N SER A 69 34.09 1.05 -37.98
CA SER A 69 32.69 1.35 -37.85
C SER A 69 32.23 1.30 -36.39
N ASP A 70 31.70 2.43 -35.95
CA ASP A 70 31.10 2.65 -34.64
C ASP A 70 29.80 1.87 -34.57
N THR A 71 29.84 0.70 -33.96
CA THR A 71 28.65 0.12 -33.35
C THR A 71 28.62 0.62 -31.90
N ALA A 72 27.98 1.76 -31.72
CA ALA A 72 27.60 2.25 -30.39
C ALA A 72 26.76 1.17 -29.70
N VAL A 73 27.36 0.49 -28.75
CA VAL A 73 26.62 -0.25 -27.74
C VAL A 73 26.03 0.81 -26.80
N ASP A 74 24.77 1.12 -27.03
CA ASP A 74 23.98 1.94 -26.15
C ASP A 74 23.73 1.16 -24.84
N THR A 75 24.54 1.44 -23.83
CA THR A 75 24.35 0.92 -22.47
C THR A 75 23.50 1.88 -21.67
N THR A 76 22.28 2.11 -22.14
CA THR A 76 21.19 2.68 -21.33
C THR A 76 19.99 1.78 -21.45
N ASP A 77 20.13 0.55 -20.98
CA ASP A 77 18.99 -0.30 -20.68
C ASP A 77 18.49 0.05 -19.25
N ALA A 78 17.95 1.27 -19.13
CA ALA A 78 16.94 1.51 -18.14
C ALA A 78 15.73 0.73 -18.62
N THR A 79 15.44 -0.41 -18.02
CA THR A 79 14.23 -1.19 -18.26
C THR A 79 13.03 -0.26 -18.04
N LYS A 80 12.64 0.40 -19.13
CA LYS A 80 11.34 1.06 -19.21
C LYS A 80 10.32 -0.02 -18.97
N PHE A 81 9.44 0.23 -18.02
CA PHE A 81 8.19 -0.48 -17.87
C PHE A 81 7.42 -0.26 -19.17
N ASP A 82 7.64 -1.17 -20.13
CA ASP A 82 6.95 -1.13 -21.41
C ASP A 82 5.53 -1.65 -21.13
N LEU A 83 4.59 -0.74 -21.02
CA LEU A 83 3.18 -1.08 -21.01
C LEU A 83 2.90 -1.66 -22.38
N GLY A 84 2.98 -2.98 -22.50
CA GLY A 84 2.81 -3.72 -23.74
C GLY A 84 1.53 -3.29 -24.42
N GLY A 85 1.68 -2.57 -25.52
CA GLY A 85 0.59 -2.32 -26.43
C GLY A 85 0.11 -3.67 -26.94
N GLY A 86 -1.16 -4.01 -26.64
CA GLY A 86 -1.83 -5.14 -27.27
C GLY A 86 -1.79 -5.01 -28.80
N PRO A 87 -1.98 -6.12 -29.56
CA PRO A 87 -1.86 -6.13 -31.00
C PRO A 87 -2.91 -5.19 -31.63
N ASP A 88 -2.39 -4.12 -32.26
CA ASP A 88 -3.01 -3.36 -33.32
C ASP A 88 -4.44 -2.81 -33.13
N GLY A 89 -4.64 -2.03 -32.05
CA GLY A 89 -5.71 -1.08 -31.96
C GLY A 89 -5.16 0.34 -31.94
N GLY A 90 -4.44 0.76 -33.00
CA GLY A 90 -3.83 2.08 -33.08
C GLY A 90 -4.91 3.15 -32.96
N ALA A 91 -4.91 3.91 -31.87
CA ALA A 91 -5.51 5.22 -31.83
C ALA A 91 -4.73 6.10 -32.81
N THR A 92 -5.26 6.27 -34.00
CA THR A 92 -4.65 6.96 -35.14
C THR A 92 -4.61 8.49 -34.97
N GLY A 93 -4.57 9.01 -33.73
CA GLY A 93 -4.59 10.44 -33.43
C GLY A 93 -3.36 10.96 -32.68
N CYS A 94 -2.77 10.17 -31.78
CA CYS A 94 -1.75 10.65 -30.83
C CYS A 94 -0.32 10.38 -31.34
N GLY A 95 0.02 10.81 -32.51
CA GLY A 95 1.36 10.92 -33.12
C GLY A 95 2.53 10.15 -32.49
N GLY A 96 2.52 8.80 -32.56
CA GLY A 96 3.72 7.97 -32.31
C GLY A 96 4.30 7.94 -30.89
N LYS A 97 3.73 8.69 -29.95
CA LYS A 97 4.00 8.51 -28.52
C LYS A 97 2.92 7.58 -27.98
N GLY A 98 3.30 6.32 -27.76
CA GLY A 98 2.42 5.31 -27.23
C GLY A 98 1.62 5.88 -26.06
N GLY A 99 0.31 6.10 -26.30
CA GLY A 99 -0.61 6.65 -25.30
C GLY A 99 -0.99 5.62 -24.26
N GLY A 100 0.00 5.12 -23.53
CA GLY A 100 -0.24 4.42 -22.28
C GLY A 100 -0.64 5.47 -21.24
N MET A 101 -1.70 5.24 -20.51
CA MET A 101 -2.00 5.98 -19.30
C MET A 101 -0.73 6.00 -18.44
N GLY A 102 -0.22 7.20 -18.13
CA GLY A 102 1.00 7.57 -17.44
C GLY A 102 1.94 6.46 -16.99
N THR A 103 3.10 6.39 -17.62
CA THR A 103 4.21 5.62 -17.04
C THR A 103 4.60 6.29 -15.72
N THR A 104 4.51 5.57 -14.63
CA THR A 104 5.08 6.02 -13.35
C THR A 104 6.57 6.27 -13.61
N GLN A 105 7.00 7.53 -13.65
CA GLN A 105 8.38 7.90 -13.95
C GLN A 105 9.32 7.48 -12.80
N TYR A 106 8.75 7.21 -11.61
CA TYR A 106 9.48 6.84 -10.42
C TYR A 106 8.79 5.67 -9.71
N SER A 107 9.59 4.79 -9.13
CA SER A 107 9.11 3.67 -8.34
C SER A 107 9.14 4.05 -6.86
N TYR A 108 7.95 4.25 -6.28
CA TYR A 108 7.78 4.51 -4.86
C TYR A 108 6.89 3.47 -4.19
N ILE A 109 7.22 3.16 -2.94
CA ILE A 109 6.30 2.49 -2.02
C ILE A 109 5.90 3.45 -0.90
N TRP A 110 4.58 3.55 -0.64
CA TRP A 110 4.02 4.40 0.39
C TRP A 110 3.56 3.58 1.59
N ILE A 111 4.23 3.74 2.73
CA ILE A 111 4.00 2.92 3.92
C ILE A 111 3.43 3.78 5.04
N ALA A 112 2.24 3.42 5.52
CA ALA A 112 1.60 4.08 6.65
C ALA A 112 2.28 3.70 7.98
N ASN A 113 2.80 4.70 8.69
CA ASN A 113 3.32 4.60 10.05
C ASN A 113 2.18 4.85 11.04
N SER A 114 1.36 3.85 11.28
CA SER A 114 0.12 3.99 12.05
C SER A 114 0.31 4.59 13.44
N SER A 115 1.38 4.20 14.14
CA SER A 115 1.67 4.67 15.49
C SER A 115 2.18 6.10 15.55
N GLN A 116 2.65 6.65 14.42
CA GLN A 116 3.15 8.03 14.31
C GLN A 116 2.16 8.98 13.62
N GLY A 117 1.10 8.45 12.97
CA GLY A 117 0.17 9.28 12.21
C GLY A 117 0.80 9.87 10.94
N THR A 118 1.75 9.17 10.33
CA THR A 118 2.47 9.60 9.13
C THR A 118 2.43 8.54 8.03
N VAL A 119 2.85 8.92 6.83
CA VAL A 119 3.12 8.02 5.72
C VAL A 119 4.52 8.30 5.17
N SER A 120 5.29 7.25 4.91
CA SER A 120 6.62 7.31 4.32
C SER A 120 6.55 7.09 2.81
N LYS A 121 7.25 7.92 2.03
CA LYS A 121 7.54 7.74 0.61
C LYS A 121 8.95 7.18 0.48
N ILE A 122 9.08 5.96 0.00
CA ILE A 122 10.34 5.24 -0.08
C ILE A 122 10.62 4.88 -1.54
N ASN A 123 11.80 5.22 -2.01
CA ASN A 123 12.27 4.83 -3.33
C ASN A 123 12.56 3.33 -3.35
N THR A 124 11.90 2.58 -4.22
CA THR A 124 11.98 1.11 -4.23
C THR A 124 13.29 0.58 -4.82
N GLN A 125 14.02 1.40 -5.57
CA GLN A 125 15.32 1.01 -6.14
C GLN A 125 16.44 1.14 -5.11
N THR A 126 16.37 2.18 -4.28
CA THR A 126 17.44 2.53 -3.34
C THR A 126 17.14 2.17 -1.89
N GLY A 127 15.88 1.98 -1.54
CA GLY A 127 15.40 1.84 -0.16
C GLY A 127 15.45 3.15 0.66
N VAL A 128 15.77 4.28 0.03
CA VAL A 128 15.84 5.57 0.71
C VAL A 128 14.45 6.14 0.91
N GLU A 129 14.15 6.57 2.12
CA GLU A 129 12.94 7.32 2.44
C GLU A 129 13.13 8.79 2.01
N GLU A 130 12.42 9.18 0.95
CA GLU A 130 12.51 10.50 0.31
C GLU A 130 11.43 11.47 0.79
N GLY A 131 10.57 11.05 1.72
CA GLY A 131 9.57 11.90 2.34
C GLY A 131 8.82 11.17 3.44
N ARG A 132 8.46 11.92 4.50
CA ARG A 132 7.55 11.45 5.54
C ARG A 132 6.56 12.55 5.88
N TYR A 133 5.27 12.27 5.72
CA TYR A 133 4.20 13.26 5.76
C TYR A 133 3.21 12.94 6.86
N TYR A 134 2.71 13.95 7.57
CA TYR A 134 1.54 13.77 8.42
C TYR A 134 0.31 13.41 7.58
N SER A 135 -0.44 12.42 8.01
CA SER A 135 -1.65 11.94 7.32
C SER A 135 -2.95 12.61 7.81
N SER A 136 -2.85 13.46 8.85
CA SER A 136 -4.01 14.12 9.48
C SER A 136 -3.65 15.52 9.95
N PRO A 137 -4.61 16.48 9.92
CA PRO A 137 -4.45 17.82 10.49
C PRO A 137 -4.02 17.82 11.96
N MET A 138 -4.45 16.83 12.71
CA MET A 138 -4.00 16.61 14.09
C MET A 138 -2.75 15.74 14.09
N GLN A 139 -1.61 16.36 13.83
CA GLN A 139 -0.30 15.74 13.72
C GLN A 139 -0.06 14.66 14.77
N GLY A 140 0.46 13.51 14.34
CA GLY A 140 0.68 12.37 15.24
C GLY A 140 -0.57 11.53 15.53
N THR A 141 -1.69 11.84 14.90
CA THR A 141 -2.97 11.09 15.02
C THR A 141 -3.41 10.54 13.67
N GLY A 142 -4.66 10.10 13.58
CA GLY A 142 -5.25 9.56 12.35
C GLY A 142 -5.11 8.06 12.24
N ASN A 143 -4.08 7.48 12.82
CA ASN A 143 -3.87 6.03 12.77
C ASN A 143 -3.99 5.49 11.33
N PRO A 144 -3.16 5.99 10.37
CA PRO A 144 -3.24 5.63 8.95
C PRO A 144 -3.01 4.13 8.77
N SER A 145 -3.71 3.51 7.80
CA SER A 145 -3.57 2.07 7.60
C SER A 145 -3.72 1.60 6.17
N ARG A 146 -4.36 2.38 5.35
CA ARG A 146 -4.55 2.05 3.94
C ARG A 146 -3.96 3.14 3.08
N THR A 147 -3.26 2.71 2.07
CA THR A 147 -2.77 3.54 1.00
C THR A 147 -3.37 3.04 -0.31
N SER A 148 -3.57 3.91 -1.26
CA SER A 148 -3.79 3.56 -2.65
C SER A 148 -3.00 4.56 -3.49
N VAL A 149 -2.27 4.08 -4.47
CA VAL A 149 -1.40 4.90 -5.31
C VAL A 149 -1.97 4.92 -6.71
N ASN A 150 -2.16 6.13 -7.28
CA ASN A 150 -2.65 6.27 -8.64
C ASN A 150 -1.53 6.07 -9.67
N LEU A 151 -1.88 6.03 -10.95
CA LEU A 151 -0.91 5.82 -12.04
C LEU A 151 0.09 6.97 -12.20
N LEU A 152 -0.09 8.08 -11.50
CA LEU A 152 0.83 9.23 -11.46
C LEU A 152 1.76 9.19 -10.23
N GLY A 153 1.61 8.17 -9.38
CA GLY A 153 2.39 7.97 -8.17
C GLY A 153 1.85 8.65 -6.92
N ASP A 154 0.81 9.50 -7.03
CA ASP A 154 0.21 10.16 -5.86
C ASP A 154 -0.51 9.14 -4.98
N VAL A 155 -0.40 9.33 -3.68
CA VAL A 155 -1.02 8.45 -2.68
C VAL A 155 -2.27 9.07 -2.08
N ALA A 156 -3.29 8.24 -1.87
CA ALA A 156 -4.37 8.49 -0.91
C ALA A 156 -4.14 7.64 0.33
N VAL A 157 -4.17 8.28 1.50
CA VAL A 157 -3.95 7.63 2.80
C VAL A 157 -5.21 7.74 3.64
N SER A 158 -5.82 6.61 4.00
CA SER A 158 -6.98 6.57 4.88
C SER A 158 -6.58 6.45 6.34
N ASN A 159 -7.13 7.36 7.16
CA ASN A 159 -6.96 7.46 8.60
C ASN A 159 -8.17 6.83 9.31
N ARG A 160 -7.91 5.95 10.27
CA ARG A 160 -8.96 5.22 10.98
C ARG A 160 -9.61 6.01 12.10
N ASP A 161 -8.79 6.80 12.84
CA ASP A 161 -9.25 7.55 14.02
C ASP A 161 -8.28 8.69 14.39
N PRO A 162 -8.71 9.96 14.31
CA PRO A 162 -9.94 10.42 13.68
C PRO A 162 -10.03 10.06 12.21
N GLY A 163 -11.27 9.77 11.74
CA GLY A 163 -11.54 9.35 10.38
C GLY A 163 -11.21 10.42 9.34
N GLY A 164 -10.54 10.03 8.26
CA GLY A 164 -10.22 10.93 7.17
C GLY A 164 -9.45 10.26 6.03
N VAL A 165 -9.27 10.98 4.95
CA VAL A 165 -8.40 10.59 3.84
C VAL A 165 -7.60 11.80 3.36
N THR A 166 -6.32 11.58 3.07
CA THR A 166 -5.37 12.62 2.65
C THR A 166 -4.74 12.22 1.32
N LYS A 167 -4.69 13.15 0.37
CA LYS A 167 -3.92 12.99 -0.87
C LYS A 167 -2.57 13.69 -0.74
N ILE A 168 -1.50 13.00 -1.16
CA ILE A 168 -0.13 13.52 -1.17
C ILE A 168 0.45 13.28 -2.56
N ALA A 169 1.05 14.31 -3.14
CA ALA A 169 1.72 14.23 -4.43
C ALA A 169 3.04 13.47 -4.32
N ALA A 170 3.35 12.66 -5.34
CA ALA A 170 4.63 11.94 -5.42
C ALA A 170 5.79 12.84 -5.86
N LEU A 171 5.50 13.76 -6.77
CA LEU A 171 6.50 14.55 -7.49
C LEU A 171 6.34 16.04 -7.21
N PRO A 172 7.45 16.81 -7.13
CA PRO A 172 7.39 18.24 -6.88
C PRO A 172 6.53 19.03 -7.89
N GLU A 173 6.52 18.64 -9.16
CA GLU A 173 5.71 19.27 -10.21
C GLU A 173 4.21 19.05 -10.07
N ARG A 174 3.80 18.17 -9.17
CA ARG A 174 2.40 17.90 -8.82
C ARG A 174 2.01 18.52 -7.47
N CYS A 175 2.97 19.08 -6.74
CA CYS A 175 2.73 19.86 -5.52
C CYS A 175 2.21 21.25 -5.86
N VAL A 176 1.69 21.96 -4.88
CA VAL A 176 1.10 23.30 -5.06
C VAL A 176 1.93 24.32 -4.29
N ASP A 177 2.61 25.22 -5.00
CA ASP A 177 3.26 26.40 -4.39
C ASP A 177 2.19 27.30 -3.75
N ALA A 178 1.86 26.97 -2.51
CA ALA A 178 0.76 27.61 -1.78
C ALA A 178 1.14 28.98 -1.25
N ASN A 179 2.42 29.24 -1.04
CA ASN A 179 2.92 30.52 -0.53
C ASN A 179 3.38 31.48 -1.66
N GLY A 180 3.49 30.99 -2.91
CA GLY A 180 3.80 31.78 -4.10
C GLY A 180 5.25 32.25 -4.16
N ASN A 181 6.19 31.56 -3.51
CA ASN A 181 7.60 31.97 -3.47
C ASN A 181 8.43 31.42 -4.64
N GLY A 182 7.85 30.54 -5.47
CA GLY A 182 8.48 29.94 -6.65
C GLY A 182 9.28 28.66 -6.35
N GLY A 183 9.21 28.14 -5.13
CA GLY A 183 9.77 26.85 -4.71
C GLY A 183 8.67 25.90 -4.23
N ILE A 184 9.01 24.66 -3.94
CA ILE A 184 8.14 23.70 -3.28
C ILE A 184 8.79 23.29 -1.96
N GLU A 185 8.14 23.63 -0.85
CA GLU A 185 8.53 23.20 0.48
C GLU A 185 7.82 21.89 0.82
N THR A 186 8.57 20.83 1.00
CA THR A 186 8.03 19.51 1.32
C THR A 186 8.94 18.74 2.28
N SER A 187 8.34 17.81 2.99
CA SER A 187 9.06 16.84 3.83
C SER A 187 10.01 16.00 2.99
N ASP A 188 11.24 15.80 3.46
CA ASP A 188 12.30 15.07 2.73
C ASP A 188 12.80 13.81 3.46
N GLY A 189 12.06 13.35 4.47
CA GLY A 189 12.38 12.14 5.21
C GLY A 189 11.99 12.19 6.69
N PRO A 190 12.38 11.18 7.48
CA PRO A 190 11.95 11.03 8.87
C PRO A 190 12.53 12.10 9.82
N ALA A 191 13.62 12.76 9.42
CA ALA A 191 14.26 13.82 10.20
C ALA A 191 13.67 15.22 9.94
N ASN A 192 12.93 15.38 8.84
CA ASN A 192 12.34 16.65 8.42
C ASN A 192 10.90 16.44 7.96
N ILE A 193 10.00 16.32 8.92
CA ILE A 193 8.55 16.23 8.68
C ILE A 193 7.97 17.62 8.89
N LEU A 194 7.52 18.26 7.81
CA LEU A 194 6.97 19.60 7.89
C LEU A 194 5.63 19.61 8.65
N PRO A 195 5.32 20.68 9.38
CA PRO A 195 4.04 20.86 10.04
C PRO A 195 2.87 20.80 9.05
N TRP A 196 1.73 20.31 9.51
CA TRP A 196 0.51 20.29 8.70
C TRP A 196 0.16 21.70 8.18
N GLY A 197 -0.18 21.76 6.89
CA GLY A 197 -0.53 23.01 6.20
C GLY A 197 0.67 23.84 5.74
N THR A 198 1.90 23.36 5.96
CA THR A 198 3.12 23.97 5.41
C THR A 198 3.81 23.06 4.40
N ASP A 199 3.40 21.81 4.30
CA ASP A 199 3.90 20.86 3.31
C ASP A 199 3.08 20.99 2.03
N GLU A 200 3.68 21.48 0.97
CA GLU A 200 3.02 21.83 -0.28
C GLU A 200 2.73 20.62 -1.17
N CYS A 201 3.23 19.43 -0.80
CA CYS A 201 2.87 18.17 -1.45
C CYS A 201 1.68 17.47 -0.77
N VAL A 202 1.21 17.94 0.38
CA VAL A 202 -0.05 17.51 0.99
C VAL A 202 -1.20 18.28 0.35
N LEU A 203 -1.84 17.69 -0.66
CA LEU A 203 -2.74 18.42 -1.57
C LEU A 203 -4.11 18.72 -0.96
N TRP A 204 -4.72 17.74 -0.29
CA TRP A 204 -6.00 17.91 0.39
C TRP A 204 -6.22 16.83 1.46
N HIS A 205 -7.13 17.16 2.38
CA HIS A 205 -7.62 16.25 3.42
C HIS A 205 -9.13 16.34 3.52
N LYS A 206 -9.78 15.18 3.52
CA LYS A 206 -11.21 15.05 3.75
C LYS A 206 -11.47 14.39 5.09
N VAL A 207 -12.21 15.07 5.96
CA VAL A 207 -12.71 14.48 7.21
C VAL A 207 -13.84 13.50 6.90
N ILE A 208 -13.82 12.34 7.55
CA ILE A 208 -14.84 11.30 7.49
C ILE A 208 -15.44 11.12 8.87
N ASP A 209 -16.75 11.35 8.96
CA ASP A 209 -17.49 11.20 10.22
C ASP A 209 -17.75 9.72 10.52
N SER A 210 -16.77 9.09 11.14
CA SER A 210 -16.83 7.71 11.62
C SER A 210 -16.69 7.68 13.14
N PRO A 211 -17.41 6.78 13.86
CA PRO A 211 -17.48 6.80 15.32
C PRO A 211 -16.21 6.36 16.04
N GLY A 212 -15.19 5.89 15.32
CA GLY A 212 -13.90 5.52 15.89
C GLY A 212 -13.13 4.50 15.06
N TYR A 213 -12.07 3.98 15.65
CA TYR A 213 -11.07 3.12 15.01
C TYR A 213 -11.64 1.97 14.18
N GLY A 214 -12.60 1.20 14.73
CA GLY A 214 -13.17 0.04 14.04
C GLY A 214 -13.97 0.41 12.79
N GLN A 215 -14.61 1.55 12.80
CA GLN A 215 -15.55 2.03 11.80
C GLN A 215 -14.90 3.00 10.79
N GLY A 216 -13.71 3.51 11.11
CA GLY A 216 -12.98 4.45 10.27
C GLY A 216 -12.68 3.92 8.86
N PRO A 217 -12.42 4.82 7.92
CA PRO A 217 -12.22 4.45 6.51
C PRO A 217 -11.05 3.49 6.34
N ARG A 218 -11.28 2.44 5.53
CA ARG A 218 -10.28 1.45 5.14
C ARG A 218 -10.27 1.14 3.65
N PRO A 219 -11.37 0.71 2.99
CA PRO A 219 -11.36 0.64 1.53
C PRO A 219 -10.90 1.98 0.96
N THR A 220 -9.84 1.95 0.17
CA THR A 220 -9.24 3.15 -0.45
C THR A 220 -8.70 2.69 -1.78
N ALA A 221 -9.27 3.16 -2.88
CA ALA A 221 -8.91 2.70 -4.21
C ALA A 221 -9.08 3.81 -5.24
N TRP A 222 -7.99 4.19 -5.92
CA TRP A 222 -8.04 5.09 -7.06
C TRP A 222 -8.64 4.38 -8.26
N GLU A 223 -9.47 5.09 -9.03
CA GLU A 223 -9.80 4.67 -10.39
C GLU A 223 -8.59 4.86 -11.31
N GLY A 224 -8.56 4.13 -12.43
CA GLY A 224 -7.45 4.22 -13.40
C GLY A 224 -7.38 5.56 -14.14
N GLY A 225 -8.44 6.36 -14.06
CA GLY A 225 -8.59 7.57 -14.85
C GLY A 225 -9.06 7.28 -16.26
N LYS A 226 -9.24 8.33 -17.05
CA LYS A 226 -9.62 8.25 -18.47
C LYS A 226 -8.50 8.81 -19.33
N PHE A 227 -8.25 8.18 -20.45
CA PHE A 227 -7.38 8.72 -21.48
C PHE A 227 -8.26 9.37 -22.57
N ASP A 228 -8.04 10.65 -22.80
CA ASP A 228 -8.72 11.39 -23.88
C ASP A 228 -7.90 11.22 -25.17
N VAL A 229 -8.44 10.44 -26.10
CA VAL A 229 -7.79 10.14 -27.38
C VAL A 229 -7.74 11.35 -28.33
N ASP A 230 -8.60 12.33 -28.12
CA ASP A 230 -8.68 13.54 -28.97
C ASP A 230 -7.61 14.56 -28.58
N THR A 231 -7.33 14.66 -27.27
CA THR A 231 -6.32 15.56 -26.72
C THR A 231 -5.00 14.86 -26.39
N CYS A 232 -4.96 13.53 -26.43
CA CYS A 232 -3.83 12.71 -26.02
C CYS A 232 -3.38 12.96 -24.57
N THR A 233 -4.33 13.23 -23.70
CA THR A 233 -4.08 13.51 -22.29
C THR A 233 -4.68 12.44 -21.38
N ALA A 234 -3.93 12.05 -20.35
CA ALA A 234 -4.45 11.25 -19.26
C ALA A 234 -5.18 12.14 -18.24
N ASP A 235 -6.08 11.54 -17.48
CA ASP A 235 -6.72 12.20 -16.34
C ASP A 235 -5.69 12.42 -15.24
N ASP A 236 -5.36 13.69 -14.98
CA ASP A 236 -4.40 14.07 -13.93
C ASP A 236 -4.95 13.89 -12.50
N ASN A 237 -6.26 13.72 -12.37
CA ASN A 237 -6.93 13.63 -11.08
C ASN A 237 -8.04 12.58 -11.12
N PRO A 238 -7.69 11.28 -11.24
CA PRO A 238 -8.65 10.19 -11.23
C PRO A 238 -9.48 10.21 -9.94
N ARG A 239 -10.69 9.67 -9.99
CA ARG A 239 -11.58 9.61 -8.82
C ARG A 239 -11.07 8.58 -7.81
N LEU A 240 -11.45 8.77 -6.55
CA LEU A 240 -11.05 7.91 -5.43
C LEU A 240 -12.27 7.35 -4.72
N TRP A 241 -12.33 6.03 -4.60
CA TRP A 241 -13.28 5.36 -3.74
C TRP A 241 -12.74 5.21 -2.32
N ILE A 242 -13.62 5.45 -1.33
CA ILE A 242 -13.37 5.13 0.09
C ILE A 242 -14.60 4.50 0.71
N GLY A 243 -14.41 3.66 1.71
CA GLY A 243 -15.51 3.02 2.46
C GLY A 243 -15.33 3.12 3.96
N TYR A 244 -16.42 3.36 4.71
CA TYR A 244 -16.41 3.46 6.15
C TYR A 244 -17.78 3.05 6.74
N LYS A 245 -17.85 2.91 8.07
CA LYS A 245 -19.11 2.62 8.77
C LYS A 245 -19.53 3.82 9.63
N THR A 246 -20.78 4.20 9.53
CA THR A 246 -21.37 5.32 10.28
C THR A 246 -21.70 4.92 11.72
N ALA A 247 -21.98 5.91 12.57
CA ALA A 247 -22.49 5.68 13.93
C ALA A 247 -23.84 4.94 13.95
N ALA A 248 -24.65 5.06 12.90
CA ALA A 248 -25.89 4.33 12.74
C ALA A 248 -25.68 2.84 12.38
N GLY A 249 -24.44 2.45 12.04
CA GLY A 249 -24.10 1.07 11.69
C GLY A 249 -24.16 0.76 10.20
N ASN A 250 -24.45 1.75 9.34
CA ASN A 250 -24.47 1.60 7.89
C ASN A 250 -23.06 1.70 7.31
N ALA A 251 -22.74 0.90 6.31
CA ALA A 251 -21.56 1.12 5.48
C ALA A 251 -21.87 2.12 4.38
N LEU A 252 -21.06 3.16 4.29
CA LEU A 252 -21.08 4.13 3.18
C LEU A 252 -19.83 4.00 2.35
N PHE A 253 -20.02 4.08 1.03
CA PHE A 253 -18.95 4.14 0.05
C PHE A 253 -19.06 5.47 -0.67
N LEU A 254 -17.99 6.27 -0.61
CA LEU A 254 -17.92 7.58 -1.24
C LEU A 254 -16.99 7.51 -2.42
N ARG A 255 -17.40 8.12 -3.54
CA ARG A 255 -16.51 8.41 -4.65
C ARG A 255 -16.15 9.88 -4.58
N LEU A 256 -14.86 10.18 -4.52
CA LEU A 256 -14.31 11.51 -4.33
C LEU A 256 -13.70 12.02 -5.63
N ASP A 257 -13.81 13.33 -5.83
CA ASP A 257 -13.05 14.06 -6.84
C ASP A 257 -11.56 14.04 -6.51
N GLY A 258 -10.73 13.60 -7.44
CA GLY A 258 -9.31 13.41 -7.22
C GLY A 258 -8.51 14.70 -7.04
N ALA A 259 -9.00 15.83 -7.59
CA ALA A 259 -8.35 17.13 -7.45
C ALA A 259 -8.65 17.78 -6.09
N THR A 260 -9.87 17.63 -5.59
CA THR A 260 -10.38 18.43 -4.47
C THR A 260 -10.74 17.63 -3.22
N GLY A 261 -10.90 16.30 -3.33
CA GLY A 261 -11.43 15.45 -2.27
C GLY A 261 -12.93 15.63 -2.00
N ASN A 262 -13.65 16.40 -2.81
CA ASN A 262 -15.09 16.56 -2.67
C ASN A 262 -15.83 15.27 -3.01
N THR A 263 -16.92 14.99 -2.28
CA THR A 263 -17.76 13.83 -2.59
C THR A 263 -18.52 14.07 -3.88
N LEU A 264 -18.35 13.17 -4.83
CA LEU A 264 -19.11 13.11 -6.08
C LEU A 264 -20.34 12.22 -5.92
N ASP A 265 -20.14 11.01 -5.39
CA ASP A 265 -21.18 10.02 -5.21
C ASP A 265 -21.14 9.40 -3.81
N THR A 266 -22.30 8.89 -3.39
CA THR A 266 -22.46 8.14 -2.12
C THR A 266 -23.32 6.92 -2.37
N VAL A 267 -22.82 5.75 -2.02
CA VAL A 267 -23.56 4.49 -2.06
C VAL A 267 -23.72 3.98 -0.65
N ASP A 268 -24.96 3.78 -0.21
CA ASP A 268 -25.32 3.25 1.10
C ASP A 268 -25.66 1.76 0.98
N TYR A 269 -24.85 0.90 1.56
CA TYR A 269 -25.16 -0.52 1.67
C TYR A 269 -26.27 -0.81 2.68
N GLY A 270 -26.52 0.11 3.63
CA GLY A 270 -27.32 -0.14 4.81
C GLY A 270 -26.53 -0.81 5.94
N ALA A 271 -27.18 -1.60 6.76
CA ALA A 271 -26.60 -2.23 7.95
C ALA A 271 -25.42 -3.16 7.59
N TRP A 272 -24.23 -2.83 8.10
CA TRP A 272 -23.00 -3.58 7.87
C TRP A 272 -22.61 -4.38 9.10
N GLY A 273 -22.80 -5.70 9.03
CA GLY A 273 -22.51 -6.60 10.14
C GLY A 273 -23.29 -6.25 11.41
N VAL A 274 -22.74 -6.61 12.57
CA VAL A 274 -23.33 -6.25 13.86
C VAL A 274 -22.87 -4.87 14.32
N GLN A 275 -23.69 -4.22 15.16
CA GLN A 275 -23.32 -2.93 15.75
C GLN A 275 -22.02 -3.07 16.56
N GLY A 276 -21.08 -2.13 16.37
CA GLY A 276 -19.77 -2.15 17.04
C GLY A 276 -18.70 -2.98 16.31
N ASP A 277 -19.05 -3.76 15.30
CA ASP A 277 -18.08 -4.47 14.46
C ASP A 277 -17.36 -3.53 13.48
N TYR A 278 -16.30 -4.06 12.87
CA TYR A 278 -15.52 -3.29 11.87
C TYR A 278 -16.38 -2.87 10.67
N GLY A 279 -16.05 -1.72 10.11
CA GLY A 279 -16.58 -1.26 8.84
C GLY A 279 -16.06 -2.10 7.65
N PRO A 280 -16.35 -1.66 6.40
CA PRO A 280 -15.71 -2.18 5.20
C PRO A 280 -14.19 -2.20 5.36
N TYR A 281 -13.50 -3.20 4.81
CA TYR A 281 -12.13 -3.49 5.23
C TYR A 281 -11.09 -3.46 4.11
N GLY A 282 -11.24 -4.28 3.05
CA GLY A 282 -10.44 -4.25 1.84
C GLY A 282 -11.14 -3.47 0.74
N GLY A 283 -10.38 -2.93 -0.22
CA GLY A 283 -10.93 -2.27 -1.40
C GLY A 283 -9.93 -2.18 -2.53
N ALA A 284 -10.39 -2.42 -3.75
CA ALA A 284 -9.67 -2.25 -5.00
C ALA A 284 -10.67 -1.88 -6.11
N VAL A 285 -10.19 -1.40 -7.24
CA VAL A 285 -11.00 -1.14 -8.42
C VAL A 285 -10.64 -2.10 -9.55
N ASN A 286 -11.60 -2.41 -10.42
CA ASN A 286 -11.36 -3.13 -11.66
C ASN A 286 -11.06 -2.16 -12.83
N ILE A 287 -10.94 -2.68 -14.04
CA ILE A 287 -10.64 -1.89 -15.26
C ILE A 287 -11.71 -0.83 -15.57
N ASP A 288 -12.96 -1.09 -15.20
CA ASP A 288 -14.09 -0.18 -15.45
C ASP A 288 -14.19 0.93 -14.39
N GLY A 289 -13.34 0.85 -13.34
CA GLY A 289 -13.36 1.76 -12.20
C GLY A 289 -14.37 1.36 -11.12
N ASP A 290 -14.98 0.17 -11.23
CA ASP A 290 -15.91 -0.34 -10.23
C ASP A 290 -15.19 -0.66 -8.94
N LEU A 291 -15.81 -0.30 -7.82
CA LEU A 291 -15.28 -0.65 -6.52
C LEU A 291 -15.62 -2.09 -6.14
N VAL A 292 -14.61 -2.86 -5.85
CA VAL A 292 -14.74 -4.13 -5.13
C VAL A 292 -14.29 -3.92 -3.69
N ALA A 293 -15.13 -4.26 -2.71
CA ALA A 293 -14.77 -4.15 -1.31
C ALA A 293 -15.15 -5.38 -0.50
N THR A 294 -14.34 -5.71 0.50
CA THR A 294 -14.58 -6.83 1.41
C THR A 294 -14.73 -6.34 2.84
N GLY A 295 -15.58 -7.00 3.62
CA GLY A 295 -15.62 -6.84 5.06
C GLY A 295 -14.67 -7.80 5.78
N LEU A 296 -14.25 -7.43 6.98
CA LEU A 296 -13.53 -8.33 7.88
C LEU A 296 -14.46 -9.44 8.38
N ASN A 297 -13.91 -10.59 8.72
CA ASN A 297 -14.67 -11.75 9.18
C ASN A 297 -15.81 -12.13 8.20
N THR A 298 -17.01 -12.33 8.73
CA THR A 298 -18.22 -12.70 7.98
C THR A 298 -18.99 -11.49 7.42
N ASN A 299 -18.43 -10.28 7.51
CA ASN A 299 -19.05 -9.11 6.90
C ASN A 299 -19.06 -9.25 5.37
N PRO A 300 -20.00 -8.60 4.67
CA PRO A 300 -20.18 -8.80 3.23
C PRO A 300 -18.94 -8.51 2.38
N SER A 301 -18.92 -9.06 1.18
CA SER A 301 -18.09 -8.59 0.07
C SER A 301 -19.02 -8.01 -0.99
N ILE A 302 -18.66 -6.89 -1.59
CA ILE A 302 -19.52 -6.15 -2.49
C ILE A 302 -18.80 -5.72 -3.75
N HIS A 303 -19.60 -5.47 -4.79
CA HIS A 303 -19.19 -4.80 -6.02
C HIS A 303 -20.12 -3.60 -6.22
N ILE A 304 -19.56 -2.45 -6.58
CA ILE A 304 -20.28 -1.22 -6.96
C ILE A 304 -19.86 -0.84 -8.35
N ASP A 305 -20.80 -0.88 -9.27
CA ASP A 305 -20.64 -0.43 -10.65
C ASP A 305 -20.40 1.09 -10.70
N ALA A 306 -19.32 1.51 -11.34
CA ALA A 306 -18.90 2.91 -11.33
C ALA A 306 -19.76 3.84 -12.19
N GLU A 307 -20.50 3.29 -13.18
CA GLU A 307 -21.37 4.07 -14.07
C GLU A 307 -22.76 4.23 -13.47
N THR A 308 -23.34 3.15 -12.99
CA THR A 308 -24.73 3.11 -12.52
C THR A 308 -24.88 3.27 -11.02
N LEU A 309 -23.80 3.14 -10.26
CA LEU A 309 -23.74 3.06 -8.79
C LEU A 309 -24.55 1.89 -8.21
N ALA A 310 -24.85 0.89 -9.06
CA ALA A 310 -25.53 -0.32 -8.61
C ALA A 310 -24.62 -1.16 -7.71
N LEU A 311 -25.15 -1.53 -6.55
CA LEU A 311 -24.44 -2.34 -5.57
C LEU A 311 -24.90 -3.80 -5.64
N THR A 312 -23.94 -4.72 -5.71
CA THR A 312 -24.16 -6.17 -5.68
C THR A 312 -23.45 -6.77 -4.48
N ASP A 313 -24.16 -7.58 -3.69
CA ASP A 313 -23.57 -8.38 -2.62
C ASP A 313 -22.99 -9.67 -3.21
N LEU A 314 -21.69 -9.87 -3.03
CA LEU A 314 -20.95 -11.05 -3.52
C LEU A 314 -20.93 -12.19 -2.50
N GLY A 315 -21.55 -12.00 -1.34
CA GLY A 315 -21.56 -12.98 -0.25
C GLY A 315 -20.20 -13.18 0.41
N ASN A 316 -20.01 -14.39 0.93
CA ASN A 316 -18.83 -14.80 1.71
C ASN A 316 -18.32 -16.17 1.26
N PRO A 317 -17.00 -16.42 1.33
CA PRO A 317 -16.42 -17.73 0.96
C PRO A 317 -16.94 -18.88 1.83
N CYS A 318 -17.23 -18.65 3.08
CA CYS A 318 -17.87 -19.60 4.00
C CYS A 318 -18.51 -18.90 5.20
N PRO A 319 -19.39 -19.58 5.96
CA PRO A 319 -20.15 -18.96 7.06
C PRO A 319 -19.30 -18.43 8.22
N THR A 320 -18.07 -18.93 8.38
CA THR A 320 -17.17 -18.57 9.49
C THR A 320 -15.82 -18.04 8.99
N CYS A 321 -15.69 -17.77 7.68
CA CYS A 321 -14.46 -17.28 7.08
C CYS A 321 -14.05 -15.92 7.64
N CYS A 322 -12.77 -15.76 7.90
CA CYS A 322 -12.17 -14.48 8.23
C CYS A 322 -11.39 -13.96 7.02
N LYS A 323 -11.86 -12.88 6.43
CA LYS A 323 -11.21 -12.16 5.32
C LYS A 323 -10.33 -11.06 5.89
N TYR A 324 -9.15 -10.80 5.26
CA TYR A 324 -8.24 -9.76 5.72
C TYR A 324 -7.84 -8.80 4.59
N GLY A 325 -6.62 -8.91 4.07
CA GLY A 325 -6.19 -8.13 2.92
C GLY A 325 -6.77 -8.68 1.63
N MET A 326 -6.93 -7.83 0.63
CA MET A 326 -7.41 -8.22 -0.69
C MET A 326 -6.63 -7.55 -1.81
N GLY A 327 -6.59 -8.17 -2.97
CA GLY A 327 -6.14 -7.66 -4.25
C GLY A 327 -6.99 -8.22 -5.37
N LEU A 328 -6.89 -7.64 -6.55
CA LEU A 328 -7.49 -8.15 -7.78
C LEU A 328 -6.39 -8.70 -8.70
N ASP A 329 -6.73 -9.70 -9.49
CA ASP A 329 -5.88 -10.12 -10.60
C ASP A 329 -6.23 -9.37 -11.89
N GLN A 330 -5.54 -9.69 -12.97
CA GLN A 330 -5.73 -9.07 -14.29
C GLN A 330 -7.12 -9.26 -14.90
N ASN A 331 -7.89 -10.23 -14.40
CA ASN A 331 -9.28 -10.47 -14.83
C ASN A 331 -10.29 -9.71 -13.95
N GLY A 332 -9.81 -9.01 -12.92
CA GLY A 332 -10.63 -8.38 -11.90
C GLY A 332 -11.14 -9.34 -10.82
N ASP A 333 -10.76 -10.63 -10.85
CA ASP A 333 -11.14 -11.61 -9.84
C ASP A 333 -10.49 -11.30 -8.49
N ILE A 334 -11.20 -11.61 -7.40
CA ILE A 334 -10.80 -11.19 -6.04
C ILE A 334 -9.96 -12.26 -5.37
N TRP A 335 -8.83 -11.85 -4.81
CA TRP A 335 -7.97 -12.67 -3.95
C TRP A 335 -7.95 -12.10 -2.54
N VAL A 336 -8.19 -12.94 -1.52
CA VAL A 336 -8.32 -12.50 -0.12
C VAL A 336 -7.53 -13.41 0.80
N GLY A 337 -6.72 -12.81 1.67
CA GLY A 337 -6.00 -13.53 2.72
C GLY A 337 -6.93 -13.99 3.84
N ALA A 338 -6.73 -15.21 4.34
CA ALA A 338 -7.49 -15.81 5.43
C ALA A 338 -6.83 -15.60 6.79
N CYS A 339 -7.57 -15.07 7.76
CA CYS A 339 -7.04 -14.64 9.06
C CYS A 339 -6.55 -15.79 9.97
N PHE A 340 -7.06 -17.01 9.80
CA PHE A 340 -6.84 -18.11 10.76
C PHE A 340 -6.03 -19.29 10.20
N GLY A 341 -5.26 -19.05 9.13
CA GLY A 341 -4.47 -20.11 8.51
C GLY A 341 -5.28 -21.05 7.61
N GLU A 342 -6.47 -20.65 7.22
CA GLU A 342 -7.40 -21.41 6.37
C GLU A 342 -6.97 -21.42 4.89
N GLY A 343 -5.96 -20.59 4.54
CA GLY A 343 -5.46 -20.45 3.18
C GLY A 343 -5.75 -19.08 2.57
N VAL A 344 -6.21 -19.09 1.33
CA VAL A 344 -6.58 -17.90 0.55
C VAL A 344 -7.97 -18.13 -0.02
N TYR A 345 -8.75 -17.07 -0.14
CA TYR A 345 -10.05 -17.10 -0.79
C TYR A 345 -9.96 -16.43 -2.15
N HIS A 346 -10.67 -16.97 -3.12
CA HIS A 346 -10.78 -16.44 -4.46
C HIS A 346 -12.24 -16.31 -4.87
N TYR A 347 -12.63 -15.16 -5.45
CA TYR A 347 -13.94 -14.98 -6.08
C TYR A 347 -13.74 -14.77 -7.58
N SER A 348 -14.41 -15.60 -8.38
CA SER A 348 -14.44 -15.46 -9.83
C SER A 348 -15.70 -14.72 -10.26
N PHE A 349 -15.54 -13.58 -10.94
CA PHE A 349 -16.68 -12.87 -11.53
C PHE A 349 -17.32 -13.64 -12.69
N THR A 350 -16.54 -14.44 -13.39
CA THR A 350 -17.05 -15.32 -14.47
C THR A 350 -17.98 -16.40 -13.91
N ASP A 351 -17.61 -17.03 -12.80
CA ASP A 351 -18.38 -18.11 -12.18
C ASP A 351 -19.44 -17.57 -11.19
N GLY A 352 -19.31 -16.32 -10.74
CA GLY A 352 -20.13 -15.71 -9.71
C GLY A 352 -20.00 -16.43 -8.36
N ALA A 353 -18.83 -16.97 -8.04
CA ALA A 353 -18.65 -17.87 -6.90
C ALA A 353 -17.31 -17.70 -6.18
N TRP A 354 -17.35 -17.95 -4.85
CA TRP A 354 -16.19 -18.07 -4.01
C TRP A 354 -15.59 -19.47 -4.03
N THR A 355 -14.26 -19.53 -4.02
CA THR A 355 -13.47 -20.76 -3.81
C THR A 355 -12.56 -20.58 -2.60
N VAL A 356 -12.49 -21.58 -1.74
CA VAL A 356 -11.53 -21.65 -0.64
C VAL A 356 -10.32 -22.45 -1.11
N LEU A 357 -9.13 -21.85 -1.04
CA LEU A 357 -7.86 -22.45 -1.44
C LEU A 357 -7.07 -22.82 -0.19
N PRO A 358 -7.28 -24.03 0.36
CA PRO A 358 -6.56 -24.48 1.55
C PRO A 358 -5.10 -24.78 1.21
N GLY A 359 -4.24 -24.82 2.21
CA GLY A 359 -2.85 -25.24 2.02
C GLY A 359 -1.78 -24.21 2.29
N SER A 360 -2.13 -23.11 2.98
CA SER A 360 -1.14 -22.10 3.45
C SER A 360 -0.08 -22.67 4.43
N GLY A 361 -0.12 -23.96 4.72
CA GLY A 361 0.76 -24.60 5.71
C GLY A 361 0.47 -24.20 7.14
N GLY A 362 -0.78 -23.82 7.44
CA GLY A 362 -1.22 -23.31 8.75
C GLY A 362 -0.87 -21.85 8.99
N THR A 363 -0.23 -21.18 8.03
CA THR A 363 0.10 -19.76 8.10
C THR A 363 -1.13 -18.91 7.89
N ARG A 364 -1.33 -17.93 8.76
CA ARG A 364 -2.30 -16.87 8.57
C ARG A 364 -1.79 -15.93 7.48
N VAL A 365 -2.60 -15.67 6.46
CA VAL A 365 -2.28 -14.75 5.36
C VAL A 365 -2.96 -13.41 5.62
N ASN A 366 -2.18 -12.35 5.80
CA ASN A 366 -2.70 -11.01 6.10
C ASN A 366 -2.92 -10.20 4.81
N GLY A 367 -1.91 -9.44 4.35
CA GLY A 367 -1.97 -8.73 3.08
C GLY A 367 -1.74 -9.68 1.91
N ILE A 368 -2.29 -9.32 0.75
CA ILE A 368 -2.18 -10.10 -0.47
C ILE A 368 -2.10 -9.15 -1.67
N GLN A 369 -1.29 -9.50 -2.66
CA GLN A 369 -1.14 -8.78 -3.92
C GLN A 369 -0.85 -9.73 -5.06
N VAL A 370 -1.35 -9.42 -6.25
CA VAL A 370 -1.08 -10.18 -7.48
C VAL A 370 -0.03 -9.43 -8.31
N ASP A 371 0.93 -10.16 -8.87
CA ASP A 371 1.93 -9.61 -9.78
C ASP A 371 1.55 -9.80 -11.25
N ARG A 372 2.31 -9.16 -12.14
CA ARG A 372 2.07 -9.24 -13.59
C ARG A 372 2.44 -10.59 -14.21
N ASN A 373 3.18 -11.43 -13.48
CA ASN A 373 3.61 -12.76 -13.92
C ASN A 373 2.59 -13.85 -13.54
N GLY A 374 1.46 -13.46 -12.95
CA GLY A 374 0.40 -14.38 -12.55
C GLY A 374 0.65 -15.08 -11.23
N SER A 375 1.50 -14.50 -10.37
CA SER A 375 1.67 -14.97 -9.00
C SER A 375 0.87 -14.13 -8.01
N VAL A 376 0.27 -14.79 -7.04
CA VAL A 376 -0.38 -14.18 -5.89
C VAL A 376 0.56 -14.29 -4.69
N TRP A 377 0.92 -13.16 -4.11
CA TRP A 377 1.83 -13.09 -2.98
C TRP A 377 1.08 -12.73 -1.70
N GLY A 378 1.31 -13.48 -0.62
CA GLY A 378 0.64 -13.27 0.66
C GLY A 378 1.61 -13.12 1.83
N ALA A 379 1.36 -12.12 2.70
CA ALA A 379 2.10 -11.92 3.95
C ALA A 379 1.66 -12.97 4.97
N GLY A 380 2.51 -13.96 5.24
CA GLY A 380 2.26 -15.03 6.18
C GLY A 380 2.76 -14.71 7.58
N SER A 381 1.87 -14.78 8.58
CA SER A 381 2.25 -14.67 10.00
C SER A 381 1.92 -15.97 10.75
N ASP A 382 2.70 -16.25 11.80
CA ASP A 382 2.56 -17.45 12.63
C ASP A 382 2.70 -18.79 11.85
N PRO A 383 3.88 -19.11 11.31
CA PRO A 383 5.16 -18.42 11.35
C PRO A 383 5.32 -17.36 10.26
N CYS A 384 6.25 -16.41 10.50
CA CYS A 384 6.57 -15.32 9.60
C CYS A 384 7.24 -15.80 8.31
N ARG A 385 6.63 -15.49 7.14
CA ARG A 385 7.07 -15.87 5.79
C ARG A 385 6.22 -15.20 4.71
N LEU A 386 6.60 -15.32 3.44
CA LEU A 386 5.68 -15.15 2.33
C LEU A 386 5.09 -16.49 1.88
N VAL A 387 3.91 -16.43 1.28
CA VAL A 387 3.32 -17.51 0.49
C VAL A 387 3.14 -17.04 -0.95
N GLN A 388 3.26 -17.96 -1.90
CA GLN A 388 3.07 -17.72 -3.32
C GLN A 388 2.08 -18.71 -3.90
N LEU A 389 1.11 -18.23 -4.68
CA LEU A 389 0.15 -19.03 -5.42
C LEU A 389 0.23 -18.66 -6.91
N ASP A 390 -0.25 -19.55 -7.74
CA ASP A 390 -0.42 -19.33 -9.17
C ASP A 390 -1.88 -18.97 -9.48
N VAL A 391 -2.08 -17.85 -10.20
CA VAL A 391 -3.41 -17.35 -10.57
C VAL A 391 -4.18 -18.34 -11.44
N ALA A 392 -3.52 -18.96 -12.43
CA ALA A 392 -4.17 -19.80 -13.42
C ALA A 392 -4.63 -21.14 -12.83
N THR A 393 -3.76 -21.79 -12.04
CA THR A 393 -4.06 -23.10 -11.43
C THR A 393 -4.74 -22.99 -10.08
N LYS A 394 -4.78 -21.77 -9.47
CA LYS A 394 -5.33 -21.52 -8.13
C LYS A 394 -4.72 -22.43 -7.06
N SER A 395 -3.41 -22.67 -7.17
CA SER A 395 -2.66 -23.56 -6.29
C SER A 395 -1.42 -22.88 -5.70
N TYR A 396 -0.97 -23.37 -4.53
CA TYR A 396 0.27 -22.89 -3.93
C TYR A 396 1.49 -23.34 -4.73
N LEU A 397 2.32 -22.38 -5.15
CA LEU A 397 3.66 -22.62 -5.69
C LEU A 397 4.67 -22.79 -4.55
N ASN A 398 4.57 -21.93 -3.53
CA ASN A 398 5.43 -22.00 -2.35
C ASN A 398 4.68 -21.53 -1.09
N THR A 399 4.66 -22.36 -0.07
CA THR A 399 4.05 -22.00 1.23
C THR A 399 5.05 -21.51 2.25
N ASN A 400 6.34 -21.39 1.89
CA ASN A 400 7.40 -21.04 2.84
C ASN A 400 8.56 -20.28 2.18
N VAL A 401 8.26 -19.13 1.57
CA VAL A 401 9.30 -18.19 1.12
C VAL A 401 9.88 -17.51 2.38
N PRO A 402 11.17 -17.66 2.68
CA PRO A 402 11.76 -17.16 3.91
C PRO A 402 11.90 -15.64 3.90
N LEU A 403 11.64 -15.01 5.03
CA LEU A 403 11.84 -13.58 5.28
C LEU A 403 12.78 -13.39 6.48
N PRO A 404 14.09 -13.39 6.29
CA PRO A 404 15.03 -13.20 7.39
C PRO A 404 14.82 -11.88 8.12
N GLY A 405 14.66 -11.94 9.43
CA GLY A 405 14.44 -10.75 10.27
C GLY A 405 12.99 -10.34 10.43
N CYS A 406 12.04 -11.00 9.79
CA CYS A 406 10.64 -10.68 9.98
C CYS A 406 10.09 -11.13 11.34
N ALA A 407 9.05 -10.46 11.80
CA ALA A 407 8.38 -10.73 13.08
C ALA A 407 6.86 -10.82 12.96
N SER A 408 6.23 -9.88 12.25
CA SER A 408 4.77 -9.84 12.06
C SER A 408 4.45 -9.12 10.73
N PRO A 409 4.54 -9.80 9.59
CA PRO A 409 4.26 -9.21 8.28
C PRO A 409 2.77 -8.97 8.09
N TRP A 410 2.43 -7.81 7.54
CA TRP A 410 1.05 -7.40 7.32
C TRP A 410 0.71 -7.09 5.88
N GLY A 411 1.53 -6.30 5.19
CA GLY A 411 1.25 -5.85 3.84
C GLY A 411 2.15 -6.47 2.80
N VAL A 412 1.61 -6.65 1.60
CA VAL A 412 2.37 -7.02 0.40
C VAL A 412 2.04 -6.03 -0.69
N SER A 413 3.05 -5.58 -1.43
CA SER A 413 2.89 -4.85 -2.68
C SER A 413 3.98 -5.28 -3.66
N ILE A 414 3.78 -4.96 -4.94
CA ILE A 414 4.75 -5.24 -5.99
C ILE A 414 5.29 -3.90 -6.47
N ASP A 415 6.60 -3.75 -6.67
CA ASP A 415 7.13 -2.52 -7.23
C ASP A 415 7.13 -2.53 -8.77
N ALA A 416 7.52 -1.41 -9.37
CA ALA A 416 7.52 -1.25 -10.81
C ALA A 416 8.49 -2.20 -11.54
N GLU A 417 9.47 -2.74 -10.82
CA GLU A 417 10.45 -3.70 -11.33
C GLU A 417 10.01 -5.16 -11.13
N GLY A 418 8.87 -5.38 -10.42
CA GLY A 418 8.31 -6.70 -10.15
C GLY A 418 8.76 -7.33 -8.84
N TYR A 419 9.56 -6.65 -8.03
CA TYR A 419 9.95 -7.15 -6.72
C TYR A 419 8.79 -7.11 -5.73
N VAL A 420 8.78 -8.09 -4.82
CA VAL A 420 7.77 -8.21 -3.78
C VAL A 420 8.19 -7.47 -2.53
N TRP A 421 7.38 -6.50 -2.11
CA TRP A 421 7.59 -5.77 -0.87
C TRP A 421 6.68 -6.29 0.23
N VAL A 422 7.26 -6.46 1.41
CA VAL A 422 6.56 -6.90 2.62
C VAL A 422 6.72 -5.87 3.72
N VAL A 423 5.60 -5.36 4.21
CA VAL A 423 5.58 -4.44 5.37
C VAL A 423 5.39 -5.25 6.64
N ASP A 424 6.35 -5.14 7.56
CA ASP A 424 6.37 -5.89 8.81
C ASP A 424 6.22 -4.96 10.02
N MET A 425 5.06 -5.03 10.67
CA MET A 425 4.73 -4.22 11.84
C MET A 425 5.59 -4.60 13.04
N GLY A 426 5.88 -5.88 13.22
CA GLY A 426 6.64 -6.38 14.37
C GLY A 426 8.13 -6.04 14.30
N ALA A 427 8.70 -6.09 13.10
CA ALA A 427 10.08 -5.70 12.85
C ALA A 427 10.25 -4.18 12.69
N SER A 428 9.16 -3.41 12.56
CA SER A 428 9.19 -1.98 12.20
C SER A 428 9.99 -1.72 10.91
N ALA A 429 9.79 -2.56 9.91
CA ALA A 429 10.59 -2.62 8.69
C ALA A 429 9.74 -2.93 7.45
N ALA A 430 10.35 -2.75 6.28
CA ALA A 430 9.87 -3.29 5.02
C ALA A 430 11.00 -4.07 4.33
N PHE A 431 10.63 -5.16 3.68
CA PHE A 431 11.53 -6.08 3.01
C PHE A 431 11.23 -6.11 1.52
N LYS A 432 12.26 -5.99 0.67
CA LYS A 432 12.19 -6.19 -0.78
C LYS A 432 12.74 -7.58 -1.11
N VAL A 433 11.94 -8.39 -1.79
CA VAL A 433 12.24 -9.80 -2.11
C VAL A 433 12.20 -10.00 -3.62
N ASP A 434 13.20 -10.65 -4.16
CA ASP A 434 13.24 -11.09 -5.55
C ASP A 434 12.23 -12.23 -5.76
N PRO A 435 11.26 -12.09 -6.69
CA PRO A 435 10.21 -13.09 -6.88
C PRO A 435 10.68 -14.42 -7.46
N ASP A 436 11.81 -14.44 -8.16
CA ASP A 436 12.34 -15.61 -8.86
C ASP A 436 13.30 -16.41 -7.98
N THR A 437 14.17 -15.72 -7.25
CA THR A 437 15.20 -16.34 -6.41
C THR A 437 14.83 -16.40 -4.94
N TYR A 438 13.80 -15.66 -4.53
CA TYR A 438 13.40 -15.42 -3.13
C TYR A 438 14.49 -14.77 -2.26
N ALA A 439 15.47 -14.13 -2.88
CA ALA A 439 16.50 -13.40 -2.17
C ALA A 439 15.94 -12.14 -1.54
N LEU A 440 16.38 -11.84 -0.30
CA LEU A 440 16.12 -10.57 0.35
C LEU A 440 17.09 -9.52 -0.22
N GLU A 441 16.58 -8.60 -1.01
CA GLU A 441 17.38 -7.58 -1.71
C GLU A 441 17.62 -6.33 -0.86
N LEU A 442 16.56 -5.85 -0.18
CA LEU A 442 16.63 -4.66 0.65
C LEU A 442 15.86 -4.85 1.96
N THR A 443 16.33 -4.18 3.00
CA THR A 443 15.58 -3.98 4.24
C THR A 443 15.55 -2.51 4.59
N VAL A 444 14.36 -1.93 4.61
CA VAL A 444 14.13 -0.55 5.06
C VAL A 444 13.72 -0.58 6.52
N THR A 445 14.44 0.14 7.37
CA THR A 445 14.21 0.25 8.81
C THR A 445 13.82 1.69 9.19
N GLY A 446 13.47 1.91 10.47
CA GLY A 446 13.11 3.25 10.95
C GLY A 446 11.65 3.63 10.73
N LEU A 447 10.83 2.69 10.29
CA LEU A 447 9.38 2.83 10.24
C LEU A 447 8.79 2.80 11.67
N VAL A 448 7.63 3.42 11.87
CA VAL A 448 7.04 3.57 13.21
C VAL A 448 5.68 2.90 13.30
N GLY A 449 5.66 1.63 13.70
CA GLY A 449 4.47 0.80 13.73
C GLY A 449 3.83 0.71 12.34
N PRO A 450 4.58 0.30 11.30
CA PRO A 450 4.09 0.26 9.93
C PRO A 450 2.95 -0.75 9.84
N TYR A 451 1.80 -0.29 9.34
CA TYR A 451 0.60 -1.11 9.24
C TYR A 451 -0.19 -0.71 8.01
N THR A 452 0.16 -1.32 6.88
CA THR A 452 -0.53 -1.10 5.60
C THR A 452 -0.58 -2.41 4.84
N TYR A 453 -1.65 -2.66 4.09
CA TYR A 453 -1.90 -3.92 3.37
C TYR A 453 -2.90 -3.73 2.22
N SER A 454 -2.73 -2.67 1.48
CA SER A 454 -3.44 -2.31 0.25
C SER A 454 -2.44 -1.97 -0.85
N ASP A 455 -2.84 -1.33 -1.92
CA ASP A 455 -1.94 -0.98 -3.00
C ASP A 455 -1.01 0.17 -2.60
N MET A 456 0.22 -0.17 -2.22
CA MET A 456 1.22 0.76 -1.72
C MET A 456 2.11 1.35 -2.83
N THR A 457 2.02 0.83 -4.05
CA THR A 457 2.90 1.18 -5.17
C THR A 457 2.15 1.62 -6.43
N GLY A 458 0.83 1.38 -6.50
CA GLY A 458 0.03 1.53 -7.71
C GLY A 458 0.07 0.31 -8.64
N SER A 459 0.79 -0.72 -8.24
CA SER A 459 0.94 -1.95 -9.05
C SER A 459 -0.38 -2.72 -9.17
N GLY A 460 -1.18 -2.75 -8.11
CA GLY A 460 -2.49 -3.40 -8.13
C GLY A 460 -3.45 -2.71 -9.10
N LEU A 461 -3.50 -1.38 -9.06
CA LEU A 461 -4.27 -0.60 -10.02
C LEU A 461 -3.75 -0.80 -11.45
N ASN A 462 -2.43 -0.71 -11.63
CA ASN A 462 -1.82 -0.87 -12.95
C ASN A 462 -2.05 -2.27 -13.55
N LEU A 463 -2.09 -3.32 -12.71
CA LEU A 463 -2.36 -4.69 -13.16
C LEU A 463 -3.75 -4.82 -13.81
N VAL A 464 -4.76 -4.19 -13.24
CA VAL A 464 -6.15 -4.32 -13.72
C VAL A 464 -6.45 -3.38 -14.87
N VAL A 465 -5.86 -2.16 -14.91
CA VAL A 465 -6.12 -1.20 -16.00
C VAL A 465 -5.20 -1.39 -17.21
N ASN A 466 -4.06 -2.03 -17.03
CA ASN A 466 -3.08 -2.35 -18.06
C ASN A 466 -2.64 -3.82 -17.92
N PRO A 467 -3.54 -4.78 -18.10
CA PRO A 467 -3.21 -6.19 -17.90
C PRO A 467 -2.11 -6.63 -18.86
N PRO A 468 -1.26 -7.58 -18.46
CA PRO A 468 -0.30 -8.20 -19.36
C PRO A 468 -1.07 -8.91 -20.48
N GLY A 469 -0.60 -8.74 -21.74
CA GLY A 469 -1.18 -9.32 -22.94
C GLY A 469 -0.95 -10.82 -23.08
#